data_2a43504f1d195ed16eeb3c6d0592d80b
#
_entry.id   2a43504f1d195ed16eeb3c6d0592d80b
#
_cell.length_a   1.000
_cell.length_b   1.000
_cell.length_c   1.000
_cell.angle_alpha   90.00
_cell.angle_beta   90.00
_cell.angle_gamma   90.00
#
_symmetry.space_group_name_H-M   'P 1'
#
loop_
_entity.id
_entity.type
_entity.pdbx_description
1 polymer ?
#
loop_
_entity_poly.entity_id
_entity_poly.type
_entity_poly.pdbx_seq_one_letter_code
_entity_poly.pdbx_strand_id
1 'polypeptide(L)'
;SSAASDVYKRQADMIKAMEPEIRKALPQVITPERFTRMALSALNTTPKLAECSQMSFLGALMNAAQLGLEPNTPLGQAYLIPYRNKGKLECQFQIGYKGLIDLANRNDNFQTVQARCVYENDVFSYEYGLNPDLHHIPARENKGKLIFVYAMWKTVNGGFGFEVMSKEDIDNHARRFSQSFGSSYSPWKTNYEAMAMKTVIKKCLKYAPLKTDFVMQMSNDESIKSEINVDMSEVVNEQEDPNIIDQEYKEVENEQSEQ
;
A
#
# COMPACT_ATOMS: atom_id res chain seq x y z
N SER A 1 6.24 19.98 -26.15
CA SER A 1 5.10 20.52 -25.36
C SER A 1 3.73 20.23 -25.98
N SER A 2 3.61 20.18 -27.30
CA SER A 2 2.31 19.87 -27.98
C SER A 2 1.86 18.41 -27.75
N ALA A 3 2.74 17.43 -27.90
CA ALA A 3 2.42 16.01 -27.75
C ALA A 3 1.94 15.65 -26.32
N ALA A 4 2.55 16.22 -25.29
CA ALA A 4 2.12 16.00 -23.90
C ALA A 4 0.73 16.61 -23.62
N SER A 5 0.43 17.77 -24.22
CA SER A 5 -0.89 18.40 -24.14
C SER A 5 -1.95 17.57 -24.86
N ASP A 6 -1.62 16.94 -25.97
CA ASP A 6 -2.55 16.10 -26.75
C ASP A 6 -2.84 14.77 -26.03
N VAL A 7 -1.83 14.16 -25.39
CA VAL A 7 -2.00 12.95 -24.58
C VAL A 7 -2.87 13.25 -23.35
N TYR A 8 -2.64 14.37 -22.68
CA TYR A 8 -3.47 14.79 -21.54
C TYR A 8 -4.94 15.01 -21.94
N LYS A 9 -5.18 15.70 -23.08
CA LYS A 9 -6.55 15.88 -23.60
C LYS A 9 -7.23 14.55 -23.91
N ARG A 10 -6.53 13.63 -24.57
CA ARG A 10 -7.07 12.29 -24.87
C ARG A 10 -7.48 11.53 -23.60
N GLN A 11 -6.67 11.59 -22.55
CA GLN A 11 -7.01 10.95 -21.29
C GLN A 11 -8.18 11.63 -20.58
N ALA A 12 -8.23 12.94 -20.57
CA ALA A 12 -9.37 13.69 -20.02
C ALA A 12 -10.68 13.39 -20.79
N ASP A 13 -10.61 13.33 -22.12
CA ASP A 13 -11.76 13.00 -22.97
C ASP A 13 -12.22 11.56 -22.77
N MET A 14 -11.28 10.62 -22.57
CA MET A 14 -11.60 9.23 -22.27
C MET A 14 -12.29 9.09 -20.90
N ILE A 15 -11.80 9.75 -19.85
CA ILE A 15 -12.44 9.73 -18.53
C ILE A 15 -13.89 10.22 -18.65
N LYS A 16 -14.13 11.28 -19.42
CA LYS A 16 -15.48 11.77 -19.70
C LYS A 16 -16.33 10.77 -20.50
N ALA A 17 -15.75 10.14 -21.53
CA ALA A 17 -16.45 9.14 -22.33
C ALA A 17 -16.85 7.89 -21.51
N MET A 18 -16.03 7.53 -20.51
CA MET A 18 -16.30 6.41 -19.62
C MET A 18 -17.10 6.79 -18.36
N GLU A 19 -17.51 8.04 -18.24
CA GLU A 19 -18.28 8.51 -17.07
C GLU A 19 -19.52 7.64 -16.76
N PRO A 20 -20.32 7.16 -17.73
CA PRO A 20 -21.44 6.28 -17.43
C PRO A 20 -21.04 4.95 -16.76
N GLU A 21 -19.93 4.35 -17.20
CA GLU A 21 -19.42 3.10 -16.61
C GLU A 21 -18.77 3.34 -15.26
N ILE A 22 -17.99 4.42 -15.14
CA ILE A 22 -17.39 4.85 -13.89
C ILE A 22 -18.48 5.11 -12.84
N ARG A 23 -19.57 5.78 -13.22
CA ARG A 23 -20.71 6.08 -12.34
C ARG A 23 -21.36 4.82 -11.77
N LYS A 24 -21.47 3.74 -12.55
CA LYS A 24 -22.02 2.46 -12.08
C LYS A 24 -21.11 1.77 -11.06
N ALA A 25 -19.79 1.91 -11.22
CA ALA A 25 -18.80 1.24 -10.39
C ALA A 25 -18.35 2.09 -9.16
N LEU A 26 -18.66 3.40 -9.14
CA LEU A 26 -18.28 4.27 -8.02
C LEU A 26 -19.07 3.93 -6.75
N PRO A 27 -18.39 3.90 -5.57
CA PRO A 27 -19.07 3.82 -4.30
C PRO A 27 -19.95 5.07 -4.08
N GLN A 28 -21.03 4.93 -3.33
CA GLN A 28 -22.02 6.03 -3.09
C GLN A 28 -21.41 7.29 -2.48
N VAL A 29 -20.25 7.18 -1.84
CA VAL A 29 -19.57 8.29 -1.18
C VAL A 29 -18.72 9.16 -2.11
N ILE A 30 -18.55 8.76 -3.37
CA ILE A 30 -17.74 9.51 -4.36
C ILE A 30 -18.60 9.85 -5.58
N THR A 31 -18.67 11.13 -5.89
CA THR A 31 -19.37 11.60 -7.10
C THR A 31 -18.47 11.45 -8.34
N PRO A 32 -19.05 11.29 -9.54
CA PRO A 32 -18.30 11.27 -10.79
C PRO A 32 -17.42 12.52 -10.99
N GLU A 33 -17.89 13.69 -10.55
CA GLU A 33 -17.14 14.93 -10.63
C GLU A 33 -15.90 14.90 -9.73
N ARG A 34 -16.01 14.33 -8.52
CA ARG A 34 -14.87 14.15 -7.61
C ARG A 34 -13.89 13.15 -8.18
N PHE A 35 -14.37 12.05 -8.74
CA PHE A 35 -13.53 11.05 -9.42
C PHE A 35 -12.76 11.66 -10.58
N THR A 36 -13.43 12.39 -11.47
CA THR A 36 -12.80 13.09 -12.60
C THR A 36 -11.72 14.07 -12.11
N ARG A 37 -12.01 14.84 -11.07
CA ARG A 37 -11.03 15.76 -10.46
C ARG A 37 -9.82 15.01 -9.89
N MET A 38 -10.02 13.88 -9.21
CA MET A 38 -8.92 13.03 -8.70
C MET A 38 -8.04 12.54 -9.86
N ALA A 39 -8.64 12.08 -10.95
CA ALA A 39 -7.93 11.63 -12.14
C ALA A 39 -7.08 12.73 -12.76
N LEU A 40 -7.65 13.91 -12.98
CA LEU A 40 -6.95 15.06 -13.55
C LEU A 40 -5.83 15.55 -12.63
N SER A 41 -6.06 15.54 -11.32
CA SER A 41 -5.04 15.91 -10.32
C SER A 41 -3.87 14.94 -10.34
N ALA A 42 -4.14 13.63 -10.42
CA ALA A 42 -3.10 12.61 -10.51
C ALA A 42 -2.24 12.75 -11.78
N LEU A 43 -2.87 12.99 -12.93
CA LEU A 43 -2.20 13.24 -14.20
C LEU A 43 -1.33 14.50 -14.15
N ASN A 44 -1.80 15.57 -13.51
CA ASN A 44 -1.03 16.81 -13.35
C ASN A 44 0.18 16.60 -12.44
N THR A 45 0.00 15.87 -11.34
CA THR A 45 1.06 15.61 -10.36
C THR A 45 2.12 14.64 -10.90
N THR A 46 1.67 13.67 -11.69
CA THR A 46 2.53 12.63 -12.27
C THR A 46 2.25 12.48 -13.78
N PRO A 47 2.78 13.36 -14.63
CA PRO A 47 2.47 13.38 -16.06
C PRO A 47 2.74 12.05 -16.79
N LYS A 48 3.70 11.26 -16.30
CA LYS A 48 4.03 9.94 -16.87
C LYS A 48 2.87 8.93 -16.76
N LEU A 49 1.88 9.16 -15.89
CA LEU A 49 0.66 8.35 -15.84
C LEU A 49 -0.14 8.43 -17.16
N ALA A 50 0.00 9.52 -17.91
CA ALA A 50 -0.62 9.68 -19.21
C ALA A 50 -0.09 8.71 -20.28
N GLU A 51 1.11 8.15 -20.07
CA GLU A 51 1.73 7.16 -20.97
C GLU A 51 1.31 5.71 -20.60
N CYS A 52 0.69 5.51 -19.45
CA CYS A 52 0.21 4.20 -19.01
C CYS A 52 -0.99 3.74 -19.86
N SER A 53 -1.23 2.42 -19.88
CA SER A 53 -2.45 1.89 -20.49
C SER A 53 -3.67 2.51 -19.79
N GLN A 54 -4.65 2.91 -20.60
CA GLN A 54 -5.83 3.64 -20.12
C GLN A 54 -6.60 2.84 -19.07
N MET A 55 -6.78 1.54 -19.31
CA MET A 55 -7.52 0.68 -18.40
C MET A 55 -6.78 0.47 -17.08
N SER A 56 -5.45 0.31 -17.10
CA SER A 56 -4.70 0.21 -15.85
C SER A 56 -4.76 1.49 -15.02
N PHE A 57 -4.74 2.66 -15.66
CA PHE A 57 -4.89 3.95 -14.97
C PHE A 57 -6.28 4.08 -14.33
N LEU A 58 -7.34 3.77 -15.07
CA LEU A 58 -8.70 3.83 -14.55
C LEU A 58 -8.95 2.78 -13.46
N GLY A 59 -8.45 1.56 -13.65
CA GLY A 59 -8.54 0.50 -12.64
C GLY A 59 -7.84 0.88 -11.33
N ALA A 60 -6.63 1.45 -11.41
CA ALA A 60 -5.91 1.94 -10.26
C ALA A 60 -6.63 3.10 -9.55
N LEU A 61 -7.20 4.02 -10.34
CA LEU A 61 -7.99 5.14 -9.81
C LEU A 61 -9.29 4.65 -9.16
N MET A 62 -9.93 3.62 -9.73
CA MET A 62 -11.13 3.00 -9.17
C MET A 62 -10.81 2.31 -7.83
N ASN A 63 -9.69 1.60 -7.72
CA ASN A 63 -9.23 1.06 -6.44
C ASN A 63 -9.11 2.16 -5.38
N ALA A 64 -8.47 3.28 -5.71
CA ALA A 64 -8.36 4.41 -4.80
C ALA A 64 -9.73 4.96 -4.37
N ALA A 65 -10.65 5.09 -5.34
CA ALA A 65 -12.00 5.59 -5.11
C ALA A 65 -12.82 4.65 -4.20
N GLN A 66 -12.78 3.35 -4.45
CA GLN A 66 -13.51 2.36 -3.64
C GLN A 66 -12.98 2.28 -2.20
N LEU A 67 -11.68 2.48 -2.02
CA LEU A 67 -11.08 2.59 -0.69
C LEU A 67 -11.33 3.97 -0.03
N GLY A 68 -11.86 4.95 -0.78
CA GLY A 68 -12.01 6.32 -0.29
C GLY A 68 -10.68 6.98 0.03
N LEU A 69 -9.62 6.64 -0.71
CA LEU A 69 -8.28 7.20 -0.57
C LEU A 69 -8.01 8.17 -1.72
N GLU A 70 -7.36 9.30 -1.42
CA GLU A 70 -6.99 10.28 -2.43
C GLU A 70 -5.54 10.04 -2.90
N PRO A 71 -5.36 9.58 -4.16
CA PRO A 71 -4.04 9.24 -4.65
C PRO A 71 -3.22 10.48 -5.01
N ASN A 72 -1.90 10.38 -4.88
CA ASN A 72 -0.89 11.38 -5.28
C ASN A 72 -1.12 12.77 -4.65
N THR A 73 -1.67 12.79 -3.42
CA THR A 73 -1.85 14.01 -2.63
C THR A 73 -0.83 14.10 -1.49
N PRO A 74 -0.62 15.29 -0.90
CA PRO A 74 0.23 15.44 0.29
C PRO A 74 -0.24 14.62 1.49
N LEU A 75 -1.49 14.14 1.50
CA LEU A 75 -2.00 13.24 2.53
C LEU A 75 -1.21 11.92 2.59
N GLY A 76 -0.64 11.47 1.45
CA GLY A 76 0.18 10.27 1.38
C GLY A 76 -0.60 8.98 1.68
N GLN A 77 -1.90 8.96 1.38
CA GLN A 77 -2.78 7.82 1.62
C GLN A 77 -2.64 6.76 0.54
N ALA A 78 -2.54 7.16 -0.72
CA ALA A 78 -2.41 6.27 -1.86
C ALA A 78 -1.54 6.88 -2.96
N TYR A 79 -1.07 6.03 -3.86
CA TYR A 79 -0.22 6.42 -4.98
C TYR A 79 -0.64 5.66 -6.24
N LEU A 80 -0.69 6.38 -7.35
CA LEU A 80 -0.76 5.85 -8.70
C LEU A 80 0.64 5.95 -9.28
N ILE A 81 1.24 4.82 -9.62
CA ILE A 81 2.65 4.73 -9.99
C ILE A 81 2.76 4.17 -11.41
N PRO A 82 3.42 4.91 -12.35
CA PRO A 82 3.76 4.34 -13.64
C PRO A 82 4.76 3.20 -13.46
N TYR A 83 4.37 2.01 -13.82
CA TYR A 83 5.15 0.79 -13.64
C TYR A 83 5.31 0.04 -14.97
N ARG A 84 6.51 -0.48 -15.23
CA ARG A 84 6.76 -1.26 -16.45
C ARG A 84 6.50 -2.74 -16.18
N ASN A 85 5.35 -3.22 -16.65
CA ASN A 85 4.93 -4.61 -16.52
C ASN A 85 5.05 -5.31 -17.89
N LYS A 86 5.81 -6.41 -17.97
CA LYS A 86 6.01 -7.20 -19.21
C LYS A 86 6.31 -6.33 -20.45
N GLY A 87 7.08 -5.25 -20.29
CA GLY A 87 7.45 -4.31 -21.35
C GLY A 87 6.44 -3.18 -21.62
N LYS A 88 5.23 -3.24 -21.09
CA LYS A 88 4.21 -2.19 -21.18
C LYS A 88 4.30 -1.24 -19.99
N LEU A 89 3.97 0.03 -20.21
CA LEU A 89 3.81 0.99 -19.11
C LEU A 89 2.37 0.94 -18.62
N GLU A 90 2.20 0.56 -17.38
CA GLU A 90 0.90 0.40 -16.72
C GLU A 90 0.84 1.17 -15.41
N CYS A 91 -0.34 1.47 -14.94
CA CYS A 91 -0.54 2.16 -13.67
C CYS A 91 -0.72 1.15 -12.55
N GLN A 92 0.21 1.15 -11.60
CA GLN A 92 0.11 0.35 -10.38
C GLN A 92 -0.53 1.20 -9.27
N PHE A 93 -1.50 0.62 -8.59
CA PHE A 93 -2.08 1.19 -7.38
C PHE A 93 -1.25 0.78 -6.15
N GLN A 94 -0.90 1.75 -5.31
CA GLN A 94 -0.23 1.47 -4.04
C GLN A 94 -0.88 2.24 -2.89
N ILE A 95 -1.10 1.55 -1.77
CA ILE A 95 -1.55 2.17 -0.52
C ILE A 95 -0.33 2.67 0.25
N GLY A 96 -0.33 3.93 0.65
CA GLY A 96 0.69 4.47 1.54
C GLY A 96 0.49 4.03 2.99
N TYR A 97 1.54 4.12 3.84
CA TYR A 97 1.38 3.76 5.25
C TYR A 97 0.28 4.57 5.97
N LYS A 98 0.09 5.83 5.60
CA LYS A 98 -1.00 6.67 6.13
C LYS A 98 -2.37 6.18 5.69
N GLY A 99 -2.48 5.64 4.47
CA GLY A 99 -3.70 5.01 3.98
C GLY A 99 -4.03 3.72 4.72
N LEU A 100 -3.02 2.89 5.02
CA LEU A 100 -3.21 1.69 5.84
C LEU A 100 -3.71 2.04 7.25
N ILE A 101 -3.14 3.08 7.87
CA ILE A 101 -3.60 3.57 9.18
C ILE A 101 -5.03 4.10 9.10
N ASP A 102 -5.35 4.88 8.07
CA ASP A 102 -6.69 5.43 7.86
C ASP A 102 -7.74 4.32 7.69
N LEU A 103 -7.46 3.36 6.81
CA LEU A 103 -8.33 2.20 6.60
C LEU A 103 -8.52 1.37 7.88
N ALA A 104 -7.45 1.12 8.64
CA ALA A 104 -7.54 0.41 9.91
C ALA A 104 -8.39 1.18 10.93
N ASN A 105 -8.21 2.49 11.06
CA ASN A 105 -8.96 3.33 12.00
C ASN A 105 -10.45 3.47 11.65
N ARG A 106 -10.88 3.12 10.42
CA ARG A 106 -12.31 3.02 10.07
C ARG A 106 -13.00 1.82 10.72
N ASN A 107 -12.23 0.91 11.32
CA ASN A 107 -12.77 -0.19 12.11
C ASN A 107 -12.94 0.26 13.56
N ASP A 108 -14.18 0.33 14.04
CA ASP A 108 -14.57 0.80 15.38
C ASP A 108 -13.91 0.01 16.53
N ASN A 109 -13.34 -1.16 16.24
CA ASN A 109 -12.61 -1.96 17.24
C ASN A 109 -11.23 -1.35 17.56
N PHE A 110 -10.63 -0.55 16.69
CA PHE A 110 -9.33 0.04 16.95
C PHE A 110 -9.45 1.37 17.70
N GLN A 111 -8.67 1.47 18.77
CA GLN A 111 -8.44 2.73 19.47
C GLN A 111 -7.32 3.52 18.77
N THR A 112 -6.28 2.82 18.31
CA THR A 112 -5.17 3.44 17.58
C THR A 112 -4.41 2.40 16.75
N VAL A 113 -3.90 2.85 15.60
CA VAL A 113 -2.88 2.17 14.80
C VAL A 113 -1.83 3.19 14.43
N GLN A 114 -0.56 2.90 14.68
CA GLN A 114 0.52 3.82 14.37
C GLN A 114 1.83 3.10 14.05
N ALA A 115 2.73 3.78 13.36
CA ALA A 115 4.11 3.36 13.17
C ALA A 115 5.07 4.49 13.51
N ARG A 116 6.26 4.12 13.98
CA ARG A 116 7.30 5.07 14.35
C ARG A 116 8.68 4.55 13.93
N CYS A 117 9.54 5.49 13.57
CA CYS A 117 10.96 5.27 13.39
C CYS A 117 11.68 5.46 14.74
N VAL A 118 12.67 4.64 15.00
CA VAL A 118 13.53 4.66 16.18
C VAL A 118 14.95 4.92 15.73
N TYR A 119 15.60 5.87 16.37
CA TYR A 119 16.95 6.32 16.03
C TYR A 119 17.96 5.98 17.13
N GLU A 120 19.24 6.03 16.81
CA GLU A 120 20.34 5.60 17.70
C GLU A 120 20.31 6.24 19.11
N ASN A 121 19.90 7.50 19.20
CA ASN A 121 19.90 8.25 20.46
C ASN A 121 18.53 8.29 21.15
N ASP A 122 17.53 7.55 20.62
CA ASP A 122 16.26 7.36 21.30
C ASP A 122 16.43 6.37 22.47
N VAL A 123 15.66 6.55 23.54
CA VAL A 123 15.49 5.50 24.54
C VAL A 123 14.44 4.52 24.01
N PHE A 124 14.87 3.31 23.71
CA PHE A 124 13.99 2.30 23.11
C PHE A 124 14.25 0.92 23.71
N SER A 125 13.18 0.26 24.14
CA SER A 125 13.19 -1.13 24.56
C SER A 125 11.88 -1.81 24.20
N TYR A 126 11.93 -3.09 23.93
CA TYR A 126 10.75 -3.90 23.69
C TYR A 126 10.97 -5.33 24.15
N GLU A 127 9.89 -6.01 24.49
CA GLU A 127 9.89 -7.40 24.92
C GLU A 127 8.68 -8.10 24.33
N TYR A 128 8.90 -9.27 23.74
CA TYR A 128 7.85 -10.19 23.33
C TYR A 128 7.63 -11.25 24.41
N GLY A 129 6.57 -12.02 24.30
CA GLY A 129 6.25 -13.10 25.21
C GLY A 129 4.86 -12.96 25.81
N LEU A 130 4.68 -13.54 27.01
CA LEU A 130 3.36 -13.51 27.67
C LEU A 130 2.99 -12.14 28.22
N ASN A 131 3.98 -11.29 28.53
CA ASN A 131 3.79 -9.93 29.01
C ASN A 131 4.56 -8.98 28.07
N PRO A 132 4.08 -8.77 26.85
CA PRO A 132 4.78 -7.94 25.89
C PRO A 132 4.80 -6.47 26.31
N ASP A 133 5.92 -5.79 26.12
CA ASP A 133 6.11 -4.37 26.42
C ASP A 133 6.82 -3.65 25.30
N LEU A 134 6.51 -2.38 25.11
CA LEU A 134 7.11 -1.49 24.12
C LEU A 134 7.25 -0.09 24.71
N HIS A 135 8.48 0.36 24.90
CA HIS A 135 8.80 1.67 25.42
C HIS A 135 9.64 2.47 24.44
N HIS A 136 9.24 3.70 24.13
CA HIS A 136 9.96 4.58 23.22
C HIS A 136 9.87 6.03 23.67
N ILE A 137 11.05 6.62 23.96
CA ILE A 137 11.21 8.05 24.22
C ILE A 137 12.13 8.62 23.14
N PRO A 138 11.62 9.39 22.19
CA PRO A 138 12.44 10.00 21.15
C PRO A 138 13.45 10.99 21.70
N ALA A 139 14.66 10.97 21.16
CA ALA A 139 15.67 11.99 21.43
C ALA A 139 15.16 13.36 20.98
N ARG A 140 15.36 14.37 21.81
CA ARG A 140 14.95 15.75 21.52
C ARG A 140 15.81 16.38 20.43
N GLU A 141 17.09 16.06 20.45
CA GLU A 141 18.12 16.60 19.56
C GLU A 141 19.03 15.47 19.09
N ASN A 142 19.68 15.64 17.94
CA ASN A 142 20.68 14.71 17.40
C ASN A 142 20.23 13.24 17.44
N LYS A 143 19.16 12.93 16.71
CA LYS A 143 18.53 11.59 16.71
C LYS A 143 19.48 10.44 16.31
N GLY A 144 20.54 10.73 15.55
CA GLY A 144 21.40 9.70 14.98
C GLY A 144 20.79 8.98 13.78
N LYS A 145 21.26 7.77 13.49
CA LYS A 145 20.78 6.96 12.37
C LYS A 145 19.55 6.18 12.76
N LEU A 146 18.72 5.86 11.76
CA LEU A 146 17.60 4.93 11.91
C LEU A 146 18.10 3.52 12.25
N ILE A 147 17.61 2.93 13.34
CA ILE A 147 17.99 1.59 13.79
C ILE A 147 16.84 0.59 13.79
N PHE A 148 15.63 1.01 14.18
CA PHE A 148 14.42 0.20 14.14
C PHE A 148 13.25 0.99 13.57
N VAL A 149 12.24 0.27 13.13
CA VAL A 149 10.89 0.79 12.89
C VAL A 149 9.92 -0.15 13.56
N TYR A 150 8.93 0.39 14.25
CA TYR A 150 7.86 -0.40 14.83
C TYR A 150 6.49 0.08 14.38
N ALA A 151 5.53 -0.82 14.40
CA ALA A 151 4.12 -0.52 14.32
C ALA A 151 3.38 -1.14 15.50
N MET A 152 2.29 -0.52 15.91
CA MET A 152 1.45 -1.03 16.98
C MET A 152 -0.02 -0.73 16.70
N TRP A 153 -0.87 -1.58 17.26
CA TRP A 153 -2.30 -1.35 17.32
C TRP A 153 -2.82 -1.57 18.74
N LYS A 154 -3.89 -0.89 19.07
CA LYS A 154 -4.62 -1.05 20.32
C LYS A 154 -6.11 -1.03 20.02
N THR A 155 -6.86 -1.94 20.66
CA THR A 155 -8.31 -2.01 20.54
C THR A 155 -9.00 -1.32 21.70
N VAL A 156 -10.26 -0.94 21.50
CA VAL A 156 -11.10 -0.33 22.53
C VAL A 156 -11.31 -1.25 23.74
N ASN A 157 -11.24 -2.56 23.54
CA ASN A 157 -11.38 -3.58 24.59
C ASN A 157 -10.05 -3.91 25.30
N GLY A 158 -8.98 -3.14 25.07
CA GLY A 158 -7.70 -3.30 25.73
C GLY A 158 -6.75 -4.31 25.08
N GLY A 159 -7.15 -4.98 23.98
CA GLY A 159 -6.23 -5.80 23.17
C GLY A 159 -5.17 -4.91 22.51
N PHE A 160 -3.96 -5.39 22.36
CA PHE A 160 -2.89 -4.69 21.68
C PHE A 160 -1.93 -5.67 21.03
N GLY A 161 -1.16 -5.16 20.09
CA GLY A 161 -0.05 -5.88 19.49
C GLY A 161 0.91 -4.90 18.83
N PHE A 162 2.13 -5.34 18.65
CA PHE A 162 3.14 -4.56 17.96
C PHE A 162 4.10 -5.47 17.19
N GLU A 163 4.79 -4.88 16.23
CA GLU A 163 5.86 -5.50 15.45
C GLU A 163 7.02 -4.53 15.39
N VAL A 164 8.22 -5.03 15.65
CA VAL A 164 9.48 -4.28 15.56
C VAL A 164 10.36 -4.93 14.51
N MET A 165 10.88 -4.15 13.59
CA MET A 165 11.87 -4.59 12.61
C MET A 165 13.12 -3.74 12.71
N SER A 166 14.28 -4.40 12.71
CA SER A 166 15.56 -3.69 12.56
C SER A 166 15.68 -3.11 11.14
N LYS A 167 16.53 -2.10 10.99
CA LYS A 167 16.86 -1.57 9.67
C LYS A 167 17.37 -2.66 8.73
N GLU A 168 18.15 -3.61 9.24
CA GLU A 168 18.67 -4.74 8.47
C GLU A 168 17.55 -5.67 7.99
N ASP A 169 16.59 -6.01 8.86
CA ASP A 169 15.43 -6.83 8.49
C ASP A 169 14.57 -6.15 7.42
N ILE A 170 14.38 -4.83 7.54
CA ILE A 170 13.65 -4.03 6.55
C ILE A 170 14.38 -4.03 5.20
N ASP A 171 15.70 -3.84 5.21
CA ASP A 171 16.51 -3.86 3.99
C ASP A 171 16.50 -5.24 3.32
N ASN A 172 16.54 -6.31 4.11
CA ASN A 172 16.47 -7.69 3.63
C ASN A 172 15.08 -7.97 3.03
N HIS A 173 14.02 -7.53 3.70
CA HIS A 173 12.66 -7.60 3.17
C HIS A 173 12.53 -6.84 1.85
N ALA A 174 13.02 -5.60 1.79
CA ALA A 174 12.97 -4.79 0.59
C ALA A 174 13.74 -5.42 -0.59
N ARG A 175 14.92 -5.97 -0.34
CA ARG A 175 15.69 -6.69 -1.39
C ARG A 175 14.95 -7.91 -1.94
N ARG A 176 14.25 -8.63 -1.07
CA ARG A 176 13.52 -9.85 -1.46
C ARG A 176 12.24 -9.55 -2.25
N PHE A 177 11.48 -8.52 -1.87
CA PHE A 177 10.13 -8.30 -2.37
C PHE A 177 9.97 -7.06 -3.26
N SER A 178 10.94 -6.15 -3.30
CA SER A 178 10.86 -4.97 -4.15
C SER A 178 11.80 -5.06 -5.34
N GLN A 179 11.23 -5.23 -6.53
CA GLN A 179 11.99 -5.23 -7.78
C GLN A 179 12.75 -3.92 -8.02
N SER A 180 12.28 -2.82 -7.44
CA SER A 180 12.87 -1.49 -7.61
C SER A 180 13.88 -1.11 -6.53
N PHE A 181 14.15 -1.94 -5.51
CA PHE A 181 14.97 -1.59 -4.36
C PHE A 181 16.35 -1.03 -4.72
N GLY A 182 16.99 -1.57 -5.74
CA GLY A 182 18.29 -1.12 -6.24
C GLY A 182 18.24 0.09 -7.19
N SER A 183 17.07 0.48 -7.68
CA SER A 183 16.91 1.55 -8.66
C SER A 183 17.10 2.94 -8.03
N SER A 184 17.67 3.88 -8.80
CA SER A 184 17.80 5.29 -8.40
C SER A 184 16.46 5.99 -8.16
N TYR A 185 15.41 5.52 -8.83
CA TYR A 185 14.04 6.04 -8.74
C TYR A 185 13.18 5.31 -7.69
N SER A 186 13.76 4.36 -6.96
CA SER A 186 13.03 3.58 -5.98
C SER A 186 12.55 4.47 -4.82
N PRO A 187 11.29 4.33 -4.37
CA PRO A 187 10.82 4.97 -3.16
C PRO A 187 11.61 4.55 -1.91
N TRP A 188 12.28 3.40 -1.94
CA TRP A 188 13.23 3.00 -0.91
C TRP A 188 14.46 3.91 -0.81
N LYS A 189 14.79 4.67 -1.86
CA LYS A 189 15.87 5.68 -1.81
C LYS A 189 15.35 7.07 -1.49
N THR A 190 14.19 7.42 -2.02
CA THR A 190 13.64 8.79 -1.90
C THR A 190 12.79 8.98 -0.64
N ASN A 191 12.13 7.92 -0.15
CA ASN A 191 11.18 7.93 0.96
C ASN A 191 11.33 6.68 1.85
N TYR A 192 12.58 6.36 2.25
CA TYR A 192 12.90 5.14 2.99
C TYR A 192 12.01 4.91 4.22
N GLU A 193 11.88 5.92 5.08
CA GLU A 193 11.09 5.79 6.32
C GLU A 193 9.61 5.48 6.05
N ALA A 194 9.02 6.09 5.01
CA ALA A 194 7.63 5.81 4.65
C ALA A 194 7.46 4.36 4.16
N MET A 195 8.40 3.84 3.38
CA MET A 195 8.39 2.44 2.93
C MET A 195 8.64 1.46 4.08
N ALA A 196 9.56 1.79 4.97
CA ALA A 196 9.83 1.03 6.18
C ALA A 196 8.59 0.95 7.10
N MET A 197 7.96 2.09 7.38
CA MET A 197 6.71 2.13 8.16
C MET A 197 5.59 1.34 7.48
N LYS A 198 5.43 1.43 6.15
CA LYS A 198 4.46 0.63 5.38
C LYS A 198 4.69 -0.87 5.61
N THR A 199 5.94 -1.31 5.47
CA THR A 199 6.32 -2.72 5.65
C THR A 199 5.97 -3.23 7.04
N VAL A 200 6.36 -2.48 8.07
CA VAL A 200 6.13 -2.89 9.47
C VAL A 200 4.65 -2.85 9.83
N ILE A 201 3.87 -1.86 9.34
CA ILE A 201 2.42 -1.82 9.53
C ILE A 201 1.75 -3.03 8.90
N LYS A 202 2.08 -3.38 7.63
CA LYS A 202 1.52 -4.57 6.96
C LYS A 202 1.78 -5.84 7.77
N LYS A 203 2.99 -5.99 8.31
CA LYS A 203 3.37 -7.14 9.12
C LYS A 203 2.63 -7.16 10.47
N CYS A 204 2.55 -6.03 11.15
CA CYS A 204 1.86 -5.88 12.43
C CYS A 204 0.35 -6.17 12.31
N LEU A 205 -0.28 -5.69 11.25
CA LEU A 205 -1.72 -5.87 11.03
C LEU A 205 -2.12 -7.32 10.70
N LYS A 206 -1.18 -8.20 10.31
CA LYS A 206 -1.47 -9.63 10.11
C LYS A 206 -2.01 -10.30 11.38
N TYR A 207 -1.65 -9.80 12.55
CA TYR A 207 -2.08 -10.34 13.85
C TYR A 207 -3.18 -9.51 14.52
N ALA A 208 -3.65 -8.48 13.85
CA ALA A 208 -4.69 -7.61 14.37
C ALA A 208 -6.09 -8.22 14.16
N PRO A 209 -7.08 -7.94 15.02
CA PRO A 209 -8.45 -8.39 14.86
C PRO A 209 -9.16 -7.60 13.74
N LEU A 210 -8.79 -7.90 12.50
CA LEU A 210 -9.26 -7.22 11.29
C LEU A 210 -10.59 -7.81 10.81
N LYS A 211 -11.45 -6.94 10.27
CA LYS A 211 -12.62 -7.38 9.50
C LYS A 211 -12.16 -7.89 8.13
N THR A 212 -12.89 -8.86 7.57
CA THR A 212 -12.62 -9.45 6.25
C THR A 212 -12.49 -8.37 5.16
N ASP A 213 -13.36 -7.36 5.18
CA ASP A 213 -13.35 -6.25 4.21
C ASP A 213 -12.01 -5.51 4.20
N PHE A 214 -11.40 -5.29 5.36
CA PHE A 214 -10.09 -4.65 5.44
C PHE A 214 -8.99 -5.51 4.83
N VAL A 215 -9.03 -6.83 5.07
CA VAL A 215 -8.07 -7.78 4.48
C VAL A 215 -8.18 -7.77 2.95
N MET A 216 -9.42 -7.79 2.43
CA MET A 216 -9.68 -7.67 0.99
C MET A 216 -9.18 -6.33 0.43
N GLN A 217 -9.41 -5.23 1.15
CA GLN A 217 -8.91 -3.91 0.75
C GLN A 217 -7.38 -3.86 0.68
N MET A 218 -6.68 -4.51 1.63
CA MET A 218 -5.23 -4.62 1.61
C MET A 218 -4.70 -5.44 0.43
N SER A 219 -5.46 -6.40 -0.08
CA SER A 219 -5.05 -7.22 -1.24
C SER A 219 -4.95 -6.41 -2.53
N ASN A 220 -5.59 -5.23 -2.59
CA ASN A 220 -5.47 -4.32 -3.73
C ASN A 220 -4.17 -3.49 -3.73
N ASP A 221 -3.36 -3.57 -2.67
CA ASP A 221 -2.09 -2.87 -2.61
C ASP A 221 -1.09 -3.48 -3.61
N GLU A 222 -0.38 -2.61 -4.33
CA GLU A 222 0.60 -2.99 -5.36
C GLU A 222 -0.01 -3.75 -6.56
N SER A 223 -1.30 -3.53 -6.82
CA SER A 223 -2.04 -4.18 -7.91
C SER A 223 -2.03 -3.37 -9.21
N ILE A 224 -2.11 -4.10 -10.33
CA ILE A 224 -2.39 -3.55 -11.67
C ILE A 224 -3.66 -4.21 -12.17
N LYS A 225 -4.65 -3.41 -12.52
CA LYS A 225 -5.96 -3.87 -12.98
C LYS A 225 -6.17 -3.48 -14.44
N SER A 226 -6.54 -4.44 -15.27
CA SER A 226 -6.81 -4.23 -16.70
C SER A 226 -8.28 -3.95 -17.01
N GLU A 227 -9.16 -4.14 -16.02
CA GLU A 227 -10.60 -3.97 -16.15
C GLU A 227 -11.18 -3.16 -15.00
N ILE A 228 -12.42 -2.71 -15.16
CA ILE A 228 -13.19 -1.99 -14.14
C ILE A 228 -14.44 -2.78 -13.83
N ASN A 229 -14.69 -3.03 -12.55
CA ASN A 229 -15.90 -3.65 -12.05
C ASN A 229 -16.49 -2.85 -10.89
N VAL A 230 -17.75 -3.11 -10.56
CA VAL A 230 -18.42 -2.58 -9.35
C VAL A 230 -17.67 -3.02 -8.09
N ASP A 231 -17.14 -4.24 -8.09
CA ASP A 231 -16.22 -4.73 -7.06
C ASP A 231 -14.84 -4.98 -7.69
N MET A 232 -13.89 -4.11 -7.38
CA MET A 232 -12.52 -4.22 -7.89
C MET A 232 -11.74 -5.41 -7.30
N SER A 233 -12.22 -6.04 -6.22
CA SER A 233 -11.61 -7.24 -5.66
C SER A 233 -11.82 -8.48 -6.55
N GLU A 234 -12.86 -8.46 -7.36
CA GLU A 234 -13.15 -9.53 -8.34
C GLU A 234 -12.29 -9.43 -9.62
N VAL A 235 -11.71 -8.26 -9.87
CA VAL A 235 -10.84 -8.06 -11.04
C VAL A 235 -9.47 -8.66 -10.81
N VAL A 236 -9.04 -9.52 -11.72
CA VAL A 236 -7.73 -10.20 -11.63
C VAL A 236 -6.58 -9.19 -11.66
N ASN A 237 -5.55 -9.42 -10.87
CA ASN A 237 -4.32 -8.65 -10.93
C ASN A 237 -3.48 -9.06 -12.15
N GLU A 238 -3.04 -8.11 -12.94
CA GLU A 238 -2.12 -8.36 -14.06
C GLU A 238 -0.68 -8.68 -13.62
N GLN A 239 -0.35 -8.33 -12.39
CA GLN A 239 0.94 -8.60 -11.79
C GLN A 239 0.77 -9.62 -10.67
N GLU A 240 1.57 -10.70 -10.71
CA GLU A 240 1.67 -11.60 -9.56
C GLU A 240 2.23 -10.82 -8.36
N ASP A 241 1.52 -10.86 -7.24
CA ASP A 241 2.01 -10.28 -6.00
C ASP A 241 3.25 -11.06 -5.55
N PRO A 242 4.46 -10.45 -5.54
CA PRO A 242 5.67 -11.13 -5.08
C PRO A 242 5.61 -11.51 -3.60
N ASN A 243 4.59 -11.06 -2.86
CA ASN A 243 4.34 -11.45 -1.47
C ASN A 243 3.44 -12.68 -1.34
N ILE A 244 2.79 -13.13 -2.42
CA ILE A 244 2.14 -14.45 -2.46
C ILE A 244 3.28 -15.46 -2.65
N ILE A 245 3.80 -15.97 -1.56
CA ILE A 245 4.58 -17.20 -1.57
C ILE A 245 3.54 -18.29 -1.81
N ASP A 246 3.48 -18.82 -3.03
CA ASP A 246 2.92 -20.13 -3.29
C ASP A 246 3.74 -21.12 -2.45
N GLN A 247 3.32 -21.33 -1.22
CA GLN A 247 3.73 -22.48 -0.48
C GLN A 247 3.03 -23.66 -1.14
N GLU A 248 3.66 -24.24 -2.16
CA GLU A 248 3.41 -25.63 -2.49
C GLU A 248 3.67 -26.40 -1.20
N TYR A 249 2.61 -26.76 -0.52
CA TYR A 249 2.62 -27.77 0.52
C TYR A 249 3.04 -29.08 -0.17
N LYS A 250 4.31 -29.40 -0.15
CA LYS A 250 4.75 -30.77 -0.35
C LYS A 250 4.35 -31.52 0.90
N GLU A 251 3.27 -32.29 0.80
CA GLU A 251 2.98 -33.34 1.78
C GLU A 251 4.26 -34.20 1.89
N VAL A 252 4.89 -34.15 3.06
CA VAL A 252 5.94 -35.09 3.39
C VAL A 252 5.22 -36.41 3.62
N GLU A 253 5.22 -37.28 2.63
CA GLU A 253 4.82 -38.67 2.80
C GLU A 253 5.70 -39.26 3.93
N ASN A 254 5.09 -39.49 5.08
CA ASN A 254 5.69 -40.28 6.13
C ASN A 254 5.82 -41.71 5.62
N GLU A 255 6.97 -42.06 5.07
CA GLU A 255 7.38 -43.46 4.99
C GLU A 255 7.56 -44.00 6.41
N GLN A 256 6.50 -44.52 6.95
CA GLN A 256 6.60 -45.51 8.05
C GLN A 256 7.19 -46.80 7.42
N SER A 257 8.48 -46.91 7.50
CA SER A 257 9.15 -48.21 7.29
C SER A 257 8.79 -49.15 8.40
N GLU A 258 8.03 -50.20 8.07
CA GLU A 258 7.95 -51.43 8.84
C GLU A 258 9.39 -52.02 8.97
N GLN A 259 9.81 -52.20 10.22
CA GLN A 259 10.58 -53.40 10.66
C GLN A 259 10.38 -53.61 12.18
#